data_daae164579420b51cbe5e65e33a181b5
#
_entry.id   daae164579420b51cbe5e65e33a181b5
#
_cell.length_a   1.000
_cell.length_b   1.000
_cell.length_c   1.000
_cell.angle_alpha   90.00
_cell.angle_beta   90.00
_cell.angle_gamma   90.00
#
_symmetry.space_group_name_H-M   'P 1'
#
loop_
_entity.id
_entity.type
_entity.pdbx_description
1 polymer ?
#
loop_
_entity_poly.entity_id
_entity_poly.type
_entity_poly.pdbx_seq_one_letter_code
_entity_poly.pdbx_strand_id
1 'polypeptide(L)'
;EVQLLESGGGLVQPGGSLRLSCAASGFTFSSYAMSWVRQAPGKGLEWVSAISGSGGSTYYADSVKGRFTISRDNSKNTLYLQMNSLRAEDTAVYYCAKAGIAVAGGWYFDLWGRGTLVTVSS
;
A
#
# COMPACT_ATOMS: atom_id res chain seq x y z
N GLU A 1 -16.33 -14.03 1.56
CA GLU A 1 -15.91 -13.31 0.37
C GLU A 1 -14.48 -12.79 0.52
N VAL A 2 -13.67 -12.98 -0.49
CA VAL A 2 -12.26 -12.58 -0.48
C VAL A 2 -12.17 -11.15 -1.00
N GLN A 3 -11.67 -10.22 -0.17
CA GLN A 3 -11.54 -8.84 -0.61
C GLN A 3 -10.51 -8.05 0.18
N LEU A 4 -10.08 -6.95 -0.43
CA LEU A 4 -9.25 -5.91 0.19
C LEU A 4 -9.99 -4.58 0.05
N LEU A 5 -10.01 -3.77 1.12
CA LEU A 5 -10.71 -2.49 1.12
C LEU A 5 -9.83 -1.42 1.74
N GLU A 6 -9.39 -0.46 0.92
CA GLU A 6 -8.58 0.66 1.35
C GLU A 6 -9.43 1.79 1.91
N SER A 7 -8.82 2.56 2.82
CA SER A 7 -9.39 3.79 3.37
C SER A 7 -8.28 4.74 3.82
N GLY A 8 -8.64 5.98 4.10
CA GLY A 8 -7.71 6.97 4.64
C GLY A 8 -7.20 7.99 3.64
N GLY A 9 -7.53 7.84 2.35
CA GLY A 9 -7.17 8.82 1.35
C GLY A 9 -7.91 10.14 1.53
N GLY A 10 -7.39 11.18 0.89
CA GLY A 10 -7.99 12.49 0.95
C GLY A 10 -7.06 13.56 0.42
N LEU A 11 -7.45 14.82 0.63
CA LEU A 11 -6.69 15.98 0.24
C LEU A 11 -5.77 16.41 1.38
N VAL A 12 -4.51 16.65 1.06
CA VAL A 12 -3.50 17.05 2.04
C VAL A 12 -2.56 18.06 1.40
N GLN A 13 -2.00 18.98 2.22
CA GLN A 13 -1.03 19.94 1.75
C GLN A 13 0.36 19.31 1.64
N PRO A 14 1.23 19.85 0.74
CA PRO A 14 2.62 19.41 0.68
C PRO A 14 3.30 19.51 2.05
N GLY A 15 4.10 18.51 2.39
CA GLY A 15 4.73 18.40 3.71
C GLY A 15 3.85 17.72 4.75
N GLY A 16 2.58 17.50 4.46
CA GLY A 16 1.65 16.86 5.38
C GLY A 16 1.80 15.35 5.45
N SER A 17 0.92 14.74 6.23
CA SER A 17 0.94 13.30 6.48
C SER A 17 -0.45 12.70 6.32
N LEU A 18 -0.50 11.45 5.90
CA LEU A 18 -1.72 10.63 5.87
C LEU A 18 -1.36 9.21 6.28
N ARG A 19 -2.33 8.49 6.81
CA ARG A 19 -2.20 7.06 7.06
C ARG A 19 -3.28 6.32 6.30
N LEU A 20 -2.87 5.43 5.40
CA LEU A 20 -3.79 4.56 4.68
C LEU A 20 -3.96 3.25 5.43
N SER A 21 -5.14 2.68 5.34
CA SER A 21 -5.46 1.36 5.89
C SER A 21 -6.04 0.49 4.79
N CYS A 22 -5.83 -0.82 4.91
CA CYS A 22 -6.41 -1.81 4.02
C CYS A 22 -6.94 -2.96 4.87
N ALA A 23 -8.25 -3.15 4.87
CA ALA A 23 -8.89 -4.23 5.60
C ALA A 23 -9.00 -5.44 4.68
N ALA A 24 -8.48 -6.58 5.14
CA ALA A 24 -8.47 -7.84 4.38
C ALA A 24 -9.50 -8.81 4.96
N SER A 25 -10.15 -9.56 4.08
CA SER A 25 -11.11 -10.59 4.51
C SER A 25 -11.12 -11.75 3.53
N GLY A 26 -11.48 -12.94 4.05
CA GLY A 26 -11.72 -14.12 3.24
C GLY A 26 -10.49 -15.00 3.01
N PHE A 27 -9.34 -14.68 3.61
CA PHE A 27 -8.13 -15.50 3.49
C PHE A 27 -7.28 -15.37 4.76
N THR A 28 -6.30 -16.24 4.92
CA THR A 28 -5.39 -16.20 6.08
C THR A 28 -4.35 -15.10 5.85
N PHE A 29 -4.64 -13.91 6.38
CA PHE A 29 -3.90 -12.68 6.11
C PHE A 29 -2.39 -12.83 6.39
N SER A 30 -2.04 -13.42 7.54
CA SER A 30 -0.64 -13.54 7.97
C SER A 30 0.19 -14.48 7.09
N SER A 31 -0.44 -15.27 6.22
CA SER A 31 0.28 -16.19 5.34
C SER A 31 0.84 -15.52 4.09
N TYR A 32 0.47 -14.26 3.82
CA TYR A 32 0.81 -13.63 2.55
C TYR A 32 1.52 -12.31 2.75
N ALA A 33 2.53 -12.07 1.91
CA ALA A 33 3.11 -10.74 1.76
C ALA A 33 2.07 -9.81 1.14
N MET A 34 2.12 -8.55 1.52
CA MET A 34 1.22 -7.51 1.05
C MET A 34 2.02 -6.33 0.50
N SER A 35 1.42 -5.59 -0.43
CA SER A 35 2.06 -4.43 -1.03
C SER A 35 1.10 -3.26 -1.15
N TRP A 36 1.69 -2.07 -1.26
CA TRP A 36 1.02 -0.88 -1.75
C TRP A 36 1.55 -0.56 -3.14
N VAL A 37 0.65 -0.27 -4.06
CA VAL A 37 0.94 0.10 -5.45
C VAL A 37 0.12 1.35 -5.73
N ARG A 38 0.68 2.31 -6.45
CA ARG A 38 -0.04 3.55 -6.77
C ARG A 38 -0.08 3.80 -8.26
N GLN A 39 -1.07 4.59 -8.67
CA GLN A 39 -1.19 5.05 -10.05
C GLN A 39 -1.50 6.53 -10.06
N ALA A 40 -0.54 7.34 -10.50
CA ALA A 40 -0.73 8.77 -10.68
C ALA A 40 -1.58 9.04 -11.92
N PRO A 41 -2.26 10.20 -11.99
CA PRO A 41 -3.13 10.51 -13.14
C PRO A 41 -2.38 10.41 -14.46
N GLY A 42 -2.92 9.62 -15.39
CA GLY A 42 -2.34 9.44 -16.73
C GLY A 42 -1.05 8.63 -16.77
N LYS A 43 -0.65 8.00 -15.68
CA LYS A 43 0.59 7.23 -15.57
C LYS A 43 0.30 5.75 -15.36
N GLY A 44 1.33 4.91 -15.45
CA GLY A 44 1.22 3.50 -15.14
C GLY A 44 1.27 3.21 -13.65
N LEU A 45 1.13 1.94 -13.31
CA LEU A 45 1.26 1.49 -11.93
C LEU A 45 2.71 1.62 -11.46
N GLU A 46 2.88 2.09 -10.23
CA GLU A 46 4.20 2.18 -9.58
C GLU A 46 4.12 1.43 -8.25
N TRP A 47 4.97 0.42 -8.08
CA TRP A 47 5.08 -0.27 -6.80
C TRP A 47 5.70 0.67 -5.76
N VAL A 48 5.13 0.69 -4.55
CA VAL A 48 5.50 1.62 -3.50
C VAL A 48 6.24 0.92 -2.37
N SER A 49 5.65 -0.15 -1.84
CA SER A 49 6.16 -0.80 -0.64
C SER A 49 5.60 -2.21 -0.51
N ALA A 50 6.35 -3.08 0.18
CA ALA A 50 5.90 -4.44 0.48
C ALA A 50 6.32 -4.83 1.90
N ILE A 51 5.58 -5.79 2.46
CA ILE A 51 5.83 -6.33 3.78
C ILE A 51 5.62 -7.85 3.76
N SER A 52 6.50 -8.58 4.43
CA SER A 52 6.36 -10.04 4.56
C SER A 52 5.14 -10.38 5.40
N GLY A 53 4.69 -11.63 5.33
CA GLY A 53 3.51 -12.11 6.07
C GLY A 53 3.60 -11.86 7.57
N SER A 54 4.77 -12.09 8.16
CA SER A 54 4.99 -11.87 9.60
C SER A 54 5.18 -10.39 9.97
N GLY A 55 5.44 -9.53 8.97
CA GLY A 55 5.81 -8.14 9.22
C GLY A 55 7.29 -7.93 9.52
N GLY A 56 8.09 -9.00 9.47
CA GLY A 56 9.51 -8.92 9.83
C GLY A 56 10.40 -8.30 8.77
N SER A 57 9.96 -8.23 7.53
CA SER A 57 10.73 -7.65 6.42
C SER A 57 9.89 -6.63 5.69
N THR A 58 10.46 -5.46 5.42
CA THR A 58 9.81 -4.39 4.68
C THR A 58 10.69 -3.93 3.53
N TYR A 59 10.06 -3.47 2.44
CA TYR A 59 10.74 -3.07 1.22
C TYR A 59 10.07 -1.80 0.69
N TYR A 60 10.87 -0.90 0.12
CA TYR A 60 10.38 0.41 -0.35
C TYR A 60 10.98 0.76 -1.70
N ALA A 61 10.19 1.42 -2.53
CA ALA A 61 10.70 2.09 -3.72
C ALA A 61 11.58 3.27 -3.29
N ASP A 62 12.62 3.56 -4.09
CA ASP A 62 13.54 4.66 -3.77
C ASP A 62 12.82 6.00 -3.61
N SER A 63 11.76 6.21 -4.40
CA SER A 63 10.99 7.47 -4.37
C SER A 63 10.31 7.76 -3.04
N VAL A 64 10.11 6.74 -2.18
CA VAL A 64 9.39 6.90 -0.91
C VAL A 64 10.22 6.55 0.32
N LYS A 65 11.44 6.07 0.15
CA LYS A 65 12.32 5.71 1.28
C LYS A 65 12.51 6.90 2.21
N GLY A 66 12.41 6.63 3.52
CA GLY A 66 12.58 7.66 4.56
C GLY A 66 11.34 8.51 4.79
N ARG A 67 10.32 8.39 3.94
CA ARG A 67 9.07 9.15 4.08
C ARG A 67 7.87 8.28 4.38
N PHE A 68 7.80 7.09 3.80
CA PHE A 68 6.69 6.16 3.96
C PHE A 68 7.11 4.97 4.82
N THR A 69 6.18 4.47 5.62
CA THR A 69 6.39 3.28 6.45
C THR A 69 5.22 2.34 6.27
N ILE A 70 5.50 1.12 5.85
CA ILE A 70 4.51 0.04 5.76
C ILE A 70 4.51 -0.75 7.07
N SER A 71 3.32 -1.14 7.52
CA SER A 71 3.16 -1.99 8.69
C SER A 71 1.90 -2.83 8.54
N ARG A 72 1.72 -3.79 9.42
CA ARG A 72 0.52 -4.62 9.43
C ARG A 72 0.18 -5.06 10.84
N ASP A 73 -1.10 -5.28 11.08
CA ASP A 73 -1.62 -5.88 12.31
C ASP A 73 -2.36 -7.15 11.92
N ASN A 74 -1.69 -8.27 12.08
CA ASN A 74 -2.26 -9.56 11.67
C ASN A 74 -3.46 -9.98 12.53
N SER A 75 -3.54 -9.48 13.76
CA SER A 75 -4.70 -9.75 14.61
C SER A 75 -5.97 -9.02 14.15
N LYS A 76 -5.80 -7.93 13.41
CA LYS A 76 -6.89 -7.14 12.86
C LYS A 76 -7.05 -7.30 11.36
N ASN A 77 -6.24 -8.14 10.71
CA ASN A 77 -6.24 -8.34 9.27
C ASN A 77 -6.14 -7.02 8.52
N THR A 78 -5.25 -6.14 8.96
CA THR A 78 -5.14 -4.79 8.42
C THR A 78 -3.70 -4.48 8.01
N LEU A 79 -3.56 -3.89 6.84
CA LEU A 79 -2.30 -3.35 6.31
C LEU A 79 -2.35 -1.83 6.41
N TYR A 80 -1.21 -1.21 6.71
CA TYR A 80 -1.11 0.26 6.87
C TYR A 80 0.01 0.82 5.99
N LEU A 81 -0.17 2.08 5.59
CA LEU A 81 0.89 2.88 5.00
C LEU A 81 0.87 4.26 5.65
N GLN A 82 1.89 4.55 6.44
CA GLN A 82 2.09 5.89 7.00
C GLN A 82 2.89 6.70 5.99
N MET A 83 2.32 7.79 5.51
CA MET A 83 2.94 8.65 4.52
C MET A 83 3.25 10.00 5.16
N ASN A 84 4.54 10.32 5.26
CA ASN A 84 5.00 11.60 5.81
C ASN A 84 5.70 12.41 4.72
N SER A 85 5.85 13.71 4.95
CA SER A 85 6.56 14.62 4.03
C SER A 85 6.01 14.49 2.61
N LEU A 86 4.70 14.52 2.47
CA LEU A 86 4.03 14.30 1.19
C LEU A 86 4.37 15.40 0.20
N ARG A 87 4.51 15.00 -1.06
CA ARG A 87 4.84 15.86 -2.19
C ARG A 87 3.75 15.80 -3.23
N ALA A 88 3.69 16.82 -4.12
CA ALA A 88 2.70 16.83 -5.19
C ALA A 88 2.75 15.56 -6.05
N GLU A 89 3.95 15.04 -6.31
CA GLU A 89 4.14 13.83 -7.11
C GLU A 89 3.68 12.54 -6.41
N ASP A 90 3.31 12.60 -5.13
CA ASP A 90 2.70 11.47 -4.44
C ASP A 90 1.20 11.36 -4.71
N THR A 91 0.61 12.34 -5.42
CA THR A 91 -0.79 12.31 -5.81
C THR A 91 -1.05 11.10 -6.71
N ALA A 92 -1.94 10.22 -6.26
CA ALA A 92 -2.24 8.97 -6.97
C ALA A 92 -3.42 8.26 -6.30
N VAL A 93 -3.96 7.28 -7.00
CA VAL A 93 -4.81 6.26 -6.38
C VAL A 93 -3.86 5.19 -5.82
N TYR A 94 -4.02 4.89 -4.54
CA TYR A 94 -3.21 3.89 -3.83
C TYR A 94 -4.00 2.62 -3.67
N TYR A 95 -3.42 1.52 -4.15
CA TYR A 95 -4.01 0.18 -4.11
C TYR A 95 -3.28 -0.69 -3.12
N CYS A 96 -4.03 -1.45 -2.35
CA CYS A 96 -3.56 -2.56 -1.54
C CYS A 96 -3.57 -3.80 -2.42
N ALA A 97 -2.52 -4.61 -2.37
CA ALA A 97 -2.40 -5.80 -3.20
C ALA A 97 -1.83 -6.96 -2.38
N LYS A 98 -2.42 -8.14 -2.58
CA LYS A 98 -1.96 -9.38 -1.96
C LYS A 98 -1.04 -10.10 -2.93
N ALA A 99 0.14 -10.50 -2.45
CA ALA A 99 1.04 -11.33 -3.23
C ALA A 99 0.47 -12.75 -3.33
N GLY A 100 0.56 -13.33 -4.51
CA GLY A 100 0.36 -14.74 -4.68
C GLY A 100 1.57 -15.54 -4.20
N ILE A 101 1.61 -16.84 -4.48
CA ILE A 101 2.76 -17.66 -4.18
C ILE A 101 3.88 -17.24 -5.12
N ALA A 102 5.03 -16.84 -4.55
CA ALA A 102 6.18 -16.47 -5.35
C ALA A 102 6.69 -17.67 -6.14
N VAL A 103 6.76 -17.52 -7.46
CA VAL A 103 7.48 -18.44 -8.34
C VAL A 103 8.87 -17.85 -8.54
N ALA A 104 9.87 -18.71 -8.73
CA ALA A 104 11.26 -18.31 -8.84
C ALA A 104 11.42 -17.04 -9.71
N GLY A 105 11.96 -15.98 -9.11
CA GLY A 105 12.34 -14.75 -9.81
C GLY A 105 11.33 -13.62 -9.81
N GLY A 106 10.19 -13.71 -9.10
CA GLY A 106 9.29 -12.58 -9.08
C GLY A 106 8.09 -12.72 -8.16
N TRP A 107 7.50 -11.59 -7.88
CA TRP A 107 6.26 -11.48 -7.13
C TRP A 107 5.16 -11.12 -8.11
N TYR A 108 3.97 -11.71 -7.93
CA TYR A 108 2.78 -11.27 -8.63
C TYR A 108 1.66 -11.05 -7.62
N PHE A 109 0.68 -10.25 -8.01
CA PHE A 109 -0.44 -9.90 -7.14
C PHE A 109 -1.69 -10.59 -7.68
N ASP A 110 -2.37 -11.34 -6.83
CA ASP A 110 -3.55 -12.09 -7.23
C ASP A 110 -4.86 -11.52 -6.68
N LEU A 111 -4.77 -10.49 -5.85
CA LEU A 111 -5.94 -9.81 -5.29
C LEU A 111 -5.62 -8.34 -5.10
N TRP A 112 -6.53 -7.47 -5.55
CA TRP A 112 -6.37 -6.01 -5.48
C TRP A 112 -7.57 -5.39 -4.80
N GLY A 113 -7.36 -4.32 -4.03
CA GLY A 113 -8.42 -3.43 -3.62
C GLY A 113 -8.87 -2.52 -4.76
N ARG A 114 -9.90 -1.73 -4.53
CA ARG A 114 -10.40 -0.75 -5.51
C ARG A 114 -9.68 0.59 -5.45
N GLY A 115 -8.83 0.78 -4.46
CA GLY A 115 -7.99 1.96 -4.33
C GLY A 115 -8.60 3.08 -3.49
N THR A 116 -7.74 3.96 -3.01
CA THR A 116 -8.12 5.19 -2.31
C THR A 116 -7.30 6.36 -2.86
N LEU A 117 -7.96 7.46 -3.17
CA LEU A 117 -7.31 8.60 -3.81
C LEU A 117 -6.61 9.48 -2.76
N VAL A 118 -5.36 9.79 -3.02
CA VAL A 118 -4.56 10.76 -2.25
C VAL A 118 -4.22 11.92 -3.18
N THR A 119 -4.61 13.13 -2.81
CA THR A 119 -4.29 14.34 -3.55
C THR A 119 -3.46 15.26 -2.67
N VAL A 120 -2.25 15.60 -3.14
CA VAL A 120 -1.34 16.49 -2.44
C VAL A 120 -1.28 17.79 -3.22
N SER A 121 -1.84 18.85 -2.66
CA SER A 121 -1.98 20.14 -3.33
C SER A 121 -2.06 21.27 -2.33
N SER A 122 -1.45 22.39 -2.68
CA SER A 122 -1.51 23.63 -1.86
C SER A 122 -2.78 24.44 -2.12
#